data_e180b025718a24e27342aead2bc53d12
#
_entry.id   e180b025718a24e27342aead2bc53d12
#
_cell.length_a   1.000
_cell.length_b   1.000
_cell.length_c   1.000
_cell.angle_alpha   90.00
_cell.angle_beta   90.00
_cell.angle_gamma   90.00
#
_symmetry.space_group_name_H-M   'P 1'
#
loop_
_entity.id
_entity.type
_entity.pdbx_description
1 polymer ?
#
loop_
_entity_poly.entity_id
_entity_poly.type
_entity_poly.pdbx_seq_one_letter_code
_entity_poly.pdbx_strand_id
1 'polypeptide(L)'
;MNFNLKEAIEVLERTPQTLKNLLSGLSDSWLQCNEGEGTWNAVEVIGHLIEGEKNDWITRLEIILKEGESKPFPPFDRYSHLKDSSISSIEQKLLEFTNLRELNISKLKSLIDPELHLELTGTHPALGVVKMRELISTWAVHDLTHIAQIVRVMAERYRTDVGPWKEYLGILNK
;
A
#
# COMPACT_ATOMS: atom_id res chain seq x y z
N MET A 1 13.30 20.06 0.66
CA MET A 1 12.64 18.79 0.27
C MET A 1 13.29 17.70 1.08
N ASN A 2 12.49 16.82 1.73
CA ASN A 2 13.00 15.89 2.77
C ASN A 2 13.11 14.44 2.28
N PHE A 3 13.00 14.19 0.95
CA PHE A 3 13.05 12.81 0.45
C PHE A 3 14.45 12.21 0.66
N ASN A 4 14.48 11.02 1.23
CA ASN A 4 15.65 10.18 1.40
C ASN A 4 15.28 8.74 1.06
N LEU A 5 15.98 8.14 0.09
CA LEU A 5 15.69 6.78 -0.38
C LEU A 5 15.82 5.74 0.73
N LYS A 6 16.81 5.87 1.61
CA LYS A 6 17.02 4.93 2.73
C LYS A 6 15.85 4.98 3.71
N GLU A 7 15.37 6.18 4.05
CA GLU A 7 14.22 6.37 4.96
C GLU A 7 12.92 5.82 4.33
N ALA A 8 12.71 6.01 3.03
CA ALA A 8 11.58 5.40 2.33
C ALA A 8 11.64 3.87 2.40
N ILE A 9 12.80 3.27 2.14
CA ILE A 9 13.01 1.83 2.23
C ILE A 9 12.78 1.32 3.66
N GLU A 10 13.18 2.07 4.69
CA GLU A 10 12.93 1.69 6.09
C GLU A 10 11.44 1.50 6.40
N VAL A 11 10.56 2.35 5.88
CA VAL A 11 9.11 2.21 6.03
C VAL A 11 8.62 0.99 5.25
N LEU A 12 9.01 0.87 3.98
CA LEU A 12 8.58 -0.21 3.10
C LEU A 12 8.96 -1.60 3.63
N GLU A 13 10.16 -1.74 4.22
CA GLU A 13 10.62 -3.00 4.82
C GLU A 13 9.86 -3.37 6.10
N ARG A 14 9.36 -2.39 6.85
CA ARG A 14 8.63 -2.62 8.11
C ARG A 14 7.16 -2.94 7.90
N THR A 15 6.57 -2.48 6.81
CA THR A 15 5.14 -2.64 6.54
C THR A 15 4.65 -4.08 6.62
N PRO A 16 5.30 -5.10 6.00
CA PRO A 16 4.80 -6.47 6.07
C PRO A 16 4.73 -7.02 7.51
N GLN A 17 5.77 -6.80 8.30
CA GLN A 17 5.79 -7.28 9.69
C GLN A 17 4.79 -6.52 10.57
N THR A 18 4.59 -5.22 10.32
CA THR A 18 3.59 -4.40 11.01
C THR A 18 2.18 -4.96 10.77
N LEU A 19 1.84 -5.20 9.51
CA LEU A 19 0.53 -5.75 9.13
C LEU A 19 0.34 -7.18 9.64
N LYS A 20 1.39 -8.01 9.58
CA LYS A 20 1.36 -9.36 10.12
C LYS A 20 1.09 -9.35 11.63
N ASN A 21 1.80 -8.53 12.40
CA ASN A 21 1.60 -8.44 13.85
C ASN A 21 0.21 -7.90 14.22
N LEU A 22 -0.36 -7.03 13.39
CA LEU A 22 -1.67 -6.45 13.62
C LEU A 22 -2.81 -7.41 13.30
N LEU A 23 -2.70 -8.21 12.24
CA LEU A 23 -3.84 -8.94 11.66
C LEU A 23 -3.81 -10.45 11.85
N SER A 24 -2.63 -11.08 12.02
CA SER A 24 -2.54 -12.53 12.18
C SER A 24 -3.25 -13.00 13.44
N GLY A 25 -4.07 -14.06 13.29
CA GLY A 25 -4.79 -14.68 14.40
C GLY A 25 -6.01 -13.92 14.89
N LEU A 26 -6.37 -12.81 14.25
CA LEU A 26 -7.63 -12.13 14.54
C LEU A 26 -8.83 -12.93 14.03
N SER A 27 -9.95 -12.83 14.74
CA SER A 27 -11.22 -13.41 14.29
C SER A 27 -11.77 -12.68 13.05
N ASP A 28 -12.60 -13.37 12.28
CA ASP A 28 -13.28 -12.80 11.10
C ASP A 28 -14.07 -11.53 11.44
N SER A 29 -14.61 -11.44 12.64
CA SER A 29 -15.30 -10.23 13.09
C SER A 29 -14.44 -8.97 13.07
N TRP A 30 -13.13 -9.09 13.24
CA TRP A 30 -12.18 -7.98 13.09
C TRP A 30 -11.73 -7.79 11.65
N LEU A 31 -11.53 -8.90 10.94
CA LEU A 31 -10.97 -8.87 9.59
C LEU A 31 -11.97 -8.41 8.53
N GLN A 32 -13.27 -8.67 8.75
CA GLN A 32 -14.34 -8.39 7.78
C GLN A 32 -15.14 -7.12 8.09
N CYS A 33 -14.86 -6.43 9.20
CA CYS A 33 -15.54 -5.16 9.47
C CYS A 33 -15.12 -4.08 8.47
N ASN A 34 -16.02 -3.15 8.18
CA ASN A 34 -15.82 -2.04 7.27
C ASN A 34 -16.52 -0.76 7.77
N GLU A 35 -16.31 0.37 7.08
CA GLU A 35 -16.88 1.68 7.44
C GLU A 35 -18.26 1.92 6.77
N GLY A 36 -18.87 0.90 6.16
CA GLY A 36 -20.15 0.96 5.46
C GLY A 36 -20.07 0.45 4.03
N GLU A 37 -21.20 0.48 3.33
CA GLU A 37 -21.32 -0.04 1.97
C GLU A 37 -20.29 0.61 1.01
N GLY A 38 -19.64 -0.22 0.21
CA GLY A 38 -18.63 0.22 -0.76
C GLY A 38 -17.26 0.55 -0.17
N THR A 39 -17.04 0.37 1.14
CA THR A 39 -15.72 0.51 1.77
C THR A 39 -15.04 -0.84 1.96
N TRP A 40 -13.71 -0.83 1.99
CA TRP A 40 -12.92 -2.05 2.10
C TRP A 40 -12.73 -2.47 3.56
N ASN A 41 -12.76 -3.77 3.81
CA ASN A 41 -12.29 -4.38 5.05
C ASN A 41 -10.76 -4.59 5.04
N ALA A 42 -10.21 -5.06 6.17
CA ALA A 42 -8.77 -5.25 6.30
C ALA A 42 -8.20 -6.26 5.27
N VAL A 43 -8.93 -7.33 4.96
CA VAL A 43 -8.49 -8.37 4.00
C VAL A 43 -8.45 -7.82 2.58
N GLU A 44 -9.42 -7.00 2.22
CA GLU A 44 -9.48 -6.33 0.91
C GLU A 44 -8.36 -5.30 0.76
N VAL A 45 -8.04 -4.56 1.81
CA VAL A 45 -6.89 -3.63 1.80
C VAL A 45 -5.57 -4.39 1.57
N ILE A 46 -5.36 -5.55 2.22
CA ILE A 46 -4.16 -6.38 1.94
C ILE A 46 -4.16 -6.86 0.49
N GLY A 47 -5.30 -7.25 -0.06
CA GLY A 47 -5.44 -7.59 -1.48
C GLY A 47 -5.01 -6.45 -2.40
N HIS A 48 -5.42 -5.23 -2.09
CA HIS A 48 -5.01 -4.04 -2.83
C HIS A 48 -3.49 -3.78 -2.76
N LEU A 49 -2.89 -3.94 -1.59
CA LEU A 49 -1.43 -3.83 -1.43
C LEU A 49 -0.69 -4.88 -2.27
N ILE A 50 -1.16 -6.13 -2.31
CA ILE A 50 -0.61 -7.20 -3.15
C ILE A 50 -0.66 -6.81 -4.63
N GLU A 51 -1.78 -6.28 -5.11
CA GLU A 51 -1.89 -5.83 -6.50
C GLU A 51 -0.93 -4.69 -6.84
N GLY A 52 -0.71 -3.76 -5.92
CA GLY A 52 0.30 -2.71 -6.05
C GLY A 52 1.70 -3.27 -6.21
N GLU A 53 2.06 -4.29 -5.42
CA GLU A 53 3.35 -4.98 -5.52
C GLU A 53 3.53 -5.73 -6.86
N LYS A 54 2.47 -6.36 -7.36
CA LYS A 54 2.51 -7.12 -8.62
C LYS A 54 2.62 -6.24 -9.85
N ASN A 55 1.84 -5.16 -9.90
CA ASN A 55 1.50 -4.53 -11.16
C ASN A 55 1.84 -3.04 -11.24
N ASP A 56 2.19 -2.38 -10.14
CA ASP A 56 2.32 -0.93 -10.10
C ASP A 56 3.76 -0.44 -9.89
N TRP A 57 4.29 -0.55 -8.70
CA TRP A 57 5.49 0.14 -8.26
C TRP A 57 6.73 -0.12 -9.14
N ILE A 58 7.15 -1.37 -9.22
CA ILE A 58 8.36 -1.74 -9.98
C ILE A 58 8.17 -1.55 -11.48
N THR A 59 6.97 -1.84 -11.99
CA THR A 59 6.63 -1.63 -13.41
C THR A 59 6.83 -0.16 -13.81
N ARG A 60 6.31 0.77 -13.02
CA ARG A 60 6.46 2.21 -13.29
C ARG A 60 7.90 2.68 -13.14
N LEU A 61 8.60 2.17 -12.13
CA LEU A 61 10.01 2.44 -11.89
C LEU A 61 10.87 2.05 -13.10
N GLU A 62 10.65 0.84 -13.63
CA GLU A 62 11.35 0.37 -14.83
C GLU A 62 11.00 1.17 -16.08
N ILE A 63 9.76 1.64 -16.23
CA ILE A 63 9.36 2.52 -17.34
C ILE A 63 10.11 3.85 -17.26
N ILE A 64 10.20 4.48 -16.08
CA ILE A 64 10.97 5.72 -15.91
C ILE A 64 12.43 5.49 -16.35
N LEU A 65 13.04 4.39 -15.92
CA LEU A 65 14.45 4.10 -16.24
C LEU A 65 14.71 3.85 -17.72
N LYS A 66 13.78 3.17 -18.40
CA LYS A 66 14.00 2.68 -19.77
C LYS A 66 13.43 3.61 -20.84
N GLU A 67 12.27 4.18 -20.57
CA GLU A 67 11.46 4.89 -21.56
C GLU A 67 11.27 6.39 -21.23
N GLY A 68 11.45 6.78 -19.97
CA GLY A 68 11.20 8.14 -19.52
C GLY A 68 9.76 8.57 -19.79
N GLU A 69 9.59 9.76 -20.38
CA GLU A 69 8.27 10.31 -20.69
C GLU A 69 7.67 9.78 -22.00
N SER A 70 8.44 9.04 -22.81
CA SER A 70 7.98 8.56 -24.12
C SER A 70 6.88 7.50 -24.04
N LYS A 71 6.79 6.78 -22.90
CA LYS A 71 5.80 5.74 -22.65
C LYS A 71 5.03 6.01 -21.36
N PRO A 72 3.73 6.36 -21.45
CA PRO A 72 2.89 6.52 -20.27
C PRO A 72 2.80 5.23 -19.45
N PHE A 73 2.66 5.38 -18.12
CA PHE A 73 2.39 4.25 -17.24
C PHE A 73 1.09 3.54 -17.63
N PRO A 74 1.03 2.21 -17.52
CA PRO A 74 -0.23 1.49 -17.67
C PRO A 74 -1.22 1.95 -16.60
N PRO A 75 -2.53 1.99 -16.91
CA PRO A 75 -3.56 2.25 -15.91
C PRO A 75 -3.51 1.17 -14.82
N PHE A 76 -3.60 1.57 -13.55
CA PHE A 76 -3.71 0.67 -12.43
C PHE A 76 -5.20 0.48 -12.05
N ASP A 77 -5.71 -0.76 -12.15
CA ASP A 77 -7.06 -1.10 -11.67
C ASP A 77 -7.04 -1.31 -10.16
N ARG A 78 -7.34 -0.24 -9.43
CA ARG A 78 -7.36 -0.24 -7.96
C ARG A 78 -8.39 -1.20 -7.34
N TYR A 79 -9.29 -1.77 -8.13
CA TYR A 79 -10.35 -2.69 -7.70
C TYR A 79 -10.14 -4.12 -8.19
N SER A 80 -9.01 -4.41 -8.86
CA SER A 80 -8.71 -5.74 -9.42
C SER A 80 -8.76 -6.85 -8.36
N HIS A 81 -8.26 -6.56 -7.16
CA HIS A 81 -8.24 -7.49 -6.01
C HIS A 81 -9.65 -7.94 -5.56
N LEU A 82 -10.71 -7.16 -5.82
CA LEU A 82 -12.10 -7.54 -5.49
C LEU A 82 -12.68 -8.57 -6.48
N LYS A 83 -12.04 -8.74 -7.63
CA LYS A 83 -12.44 -9.71 -8.66
C LYS A 83 -11.81 -11.08 -8.42
N ASP A 84 -10.81 -11.15 -7.54
CA ASP A 84 -10.14 -12.40 -7.20
C ASP A 84 -11.06 -13.25 -6.31
N SER A 85 -11.63 -14.30 -6.90
CA SER A 85 -12.49 -15.28 -6.22
C SER A 85 -11.70 -16.33 -5.42
N SER A 86 -10.37 -16.24 -5.36
CA SER A 86 -9.56 -17.16 -4.56
C SER A 86 -9.83 -16.96 -3.07
N ILE A 87 -10.29 -18.02 -2.40
CA ILE A 87 -10.48 -18.04 -0.95
C ILE A 87 -9.11 -18.21 -0.29
N SER A 88 -8.36 -17.12 -0.19
CA SER A 88 -7.08 -17.10 0.53
C SER A 88 -7.30 -16.62 1.96
N SER A 89 -6.72 -17.32 2.94
CA SER A 89 -6.73 -16.86 4.33
C SER A 89 -5.93 -15.56 4.48
N ILE A 90 -6.16 -14.83 5.57
CA ILE A 90 -5.38 -13.61 5.86
C ILE A 90 -3.89 -13.94 5.97
N GLU A 91 -3.51 -15.08 6.52
CA GLU A 91 -2.13 -15.54 6.66
C GLU A 91 -1.48 -15.77 5.30
N GLN A 92 -2.22 -16.38 4.34
CA GLN A 92 -1.74 -16.57 2.97
C GLN A 92 -1.51 -15.23 2.27
N LYS A 93 -2.45 -14.29 2.39
CA LYS A 93 -2.31 -12.95 1.81
C LYS A 93 -1.14 -12.17 2.42
N LEU A 94 -0.97 -12.23 3.73
CA LEU A 94 0.16 -11.58 4.42
C LEU A 94 1.51 -12.20 4.01
N LEU A 95 1.56 -13.51 3.82
CA LEU A 95 2.76 -14.19 3.32
C LEU A 95 3.06 -13.78 1.88
N GLU A 96 2.06 -13.76 1.01
CA GLU A 96 2.19 -13.31 -0.37
C GLU A 96 2.69 -11.87 -0.45
N PHE A 97 2.08 -10.96 0.31
CA PHE A 97 2.50 -9.56 0.40
C PHE A 97 3.96 -9.45 0.85
N THR A 98 4.36 -10.19 1.89
CA THR A 98 5.73 -10.19 2.41
C THR A 98 6.72 -10.61 1.33
N ASN A 99 6.47 -11.72 0.65
CA ASN A 99 7.37 -12.25 -0.39
C ASN A 99 7.52 -11.29 -1.57
N LEU A 100 6.42 -10.69 -2.03
CA LEU A 100 6.44 -9.71 -3.11
C LEU A 100 7.21 -8.45 -2.70
N ARG A 101 6.99 -7.94 -1.49
CA ARG A 101 7.68 -6.77 -0.97
C ARG A 101 9.20 -7.00 -0.86
N GLU A 102 9.63 -8.12 -0.33
CA GLU A 102 11.06 -8.47 -0.23
C GLU A 102 11.73 -8.50 -1.61
N LEU A 103 11.06 -9.12 -2.59
CA LEU A 103 11.53 -9.15 -3.97
C LEU A 103 11.62 -7.73 -4.56
N ASN A 104 10.59 -6.93 -4.38
CA ASN A 104 10.52 -5.58 -4.94
C ASN A 104 11.50 -4.61 -4.27
N ILE A 105 11.73 -4.71 -2.96
CA ILE A 105 12.78 -3.96 -2.27
C ILE A 105 14.17 -4.34 -2.79
N SER A 106 14.42 -5.62 -3.03
CA SER A 106 15.67 -6.06 -3.63
C SER A 106 15.88 -5.45 -5.02
N LYS A 107 14.82 -5.44 -5.86
CA LYS A 107 14.86 -4.77 -7.17
C LYS A 107 15.08 -3.27 -7.04
N LEU A 108 14.34 -2.59 -6.17
CA LEU A 108 14.48 -1.16 -5.92
C LEU A 108 15.94 -0.80 -5.59
N LYS A 109 16.55 -1.52 -4.65
CA LYS A 109 17.95 -1.33 -4.23
C LYS A 109 18.95 -1.59 -5.36
N SER A 110 18.66 -2.52 -6.26
CA SER A 110 19.55 -2.86 -7.38
C SER A 110 19.41 -1.91 -8.58
N LEU A 111 18.23 -1.33 -8.79
CA LEU A 111 17.91 -0.50 -9.96
C LEU A 111 18.19 0.98 -9.74
N ILE A 112 18.05 1.47 -8.50
CA ILE A 112 18.08 2.91 -8.22
C ILE A 112 19.41 3.34 -7.61
N ASP A 113 20.13 4.14 -8.39
CA ASP A 113 21.21 4.98 -7.89
C ASP A 113 20.62 6.34 -7.50
N PRO A 114 20.68 6.72 -6.21
CA PRO A 114 20.06 7.96 -5.74
C PRO A 114 20.70 9.23 -6.31
N GLU A 115 21.96 9.19 -6.72
CA GLU A 115 22.64 10.35 -7.30
C GLU A 115 22.26 10.56 -8.77
N LEU A 116 21.84 9.51 -9.48
CA LEU A 116 21.59 9.56 -10.91
C LEU A 116 20.10 9.54 -11.28
N HIS A 117 19.26 8.80 -10.54
CA HIS A 117 17.96 8.41 -11.03
C HIS A 117 16.78 9.17 -10.40
N LEU A 118 16.95 9.83 -9.24
CA LEU A 118 15.83 10.40 -8.48
C LEU A 118 15.09 11.54 -9.20
N GLU A 119 15.75 12.25 -10.09
CA GLU A 119 15.15 13.34 -10.88
C GLU A 119 14.66 12.88 -12.26
N LEU A 120 14.87 11.61 -12.64
CA LEU A 120 14.31 11.06 -13.88
C LEU A 120 12.78 11.11 -13.82
N THR A 121 12.18 11.34 -14.99
CA THR A 121 10.74 11.56 -15.14
C THR A 121 10.07 10.48 -15.95
N GLY A 122 8.78 10.29 -15.71
CA GLY A 122 7.88 9.46 -16.50
C GLY A 122 6.50 10.10 -16.59
N THR A 123 5.60 9.56 -17.38
CA THR A 123 4.27 10.11 -17.61
C THR A 123 3.19 9.27 -16.94
N HIS A 124 2.56 9.82 -15.90
CA HIS A 124 1.38 9.21 -15.27
C HIS A 124 0.12 9.58 -16.07
N PRO A 125 -0.79 8.63 -16.39
CA PRO A 125 -1.92 8.87 -17.28
C PRO A 125 -2.91 9.96 -16.80
N ALA A 126 -2.99 10.18 -15.48
CA ALA A 126 -3.91 11.15 -14.89
C ALA A 126 -3.20 12.39 -14.29
N LEU A 127 -1.91 12.28 -13.92
CA LEU A 127 -1.18 13.33 -13.19
C LEU A 127 -0.14 14.06 -14.07
N GLY A 128 0.09 13.58 -15.30
CA GLY A 128 1.13 14.13 -16.17
C GLY A 128 2.53 13.69 -15.76
N VAL A 129 3.51 14.56 -15.91
CA VAL A 129 4.91 14.25 -15.63
C VAL A 129 5.14 14.11 -14.12
N VAL A 130 5.76 13.01 -13.72
CA VAL A 130 6.12 12.68 -12.34
C VAL A 130 7.58 12.23 -12.27
N LYS A 131 8.22 12.45 -11.12
CA LYS A 131 9.62 12.08 -10.89
C LYS A 131 9.76 10.73 -10.20
N MET A 132 10.91 10.07 -10.38
CA MET A 132 11.27 8.84 -9.70
C MET A 132 11.11 8.95 -8.18
N ARG A 133 11.68 10.01 -7.57
CA ARG A 133 11.56 10.24 -6.13
C ARG A 133 10.12 10.44 -5.65
N GLU A 134 9.25 10.99 -6.50
CA GLU A 134 7.83 11.17 -6.17
C GLU A 134 7.10 9.81 -6.19
N LEU A 135 7.42 8.94 -7.16
CA LEU A 135 6.90 7.58 -7.20
C LEU A 135 7.30 6.79 -5.95
N ILE A 136 8.58 6.82 -5.56
CA ILE A 136 9.07 6.10 -4.38
C ILE A 136 8.49 6.68 -3.08
N SER A 137 8.39 8.02 -2.97
CA SER A 137 7.74 8.68 -1.84
C SER A 137 6.27 8.28 -1.73
N THR A 138 5.59 8.21 -2.88
CA THR A 138 4.19 7.77 -2.95
C THR A 138 4.03 6.34 -2.47
N TRP A 139 4.93 5.43 -2.85
CA TRP A 139 4.89 4.04 -2.38
C TRP A 139 4.96 3.95 -0.85
N ALA A 140 5.91 4.65 -0.21
CA ALA A 140 6.03 4.66 1.25
C ALA A 140 4.79 5.28 1.93
N VAL A 141 4.28 6.41 1.42
CA VAL A 141 3.10 7.08 1.97
C VAL A 141 1.82 6.28 1.72
N HIS A 142 1.74 5.54 0.61
CA HIS A 142 0.64 4.62 0.30
C HIS A 142 0.53 3.50 1.34
N ASP A 143 1.64 2.91 1.75
CA ASP A 143 1.66 1.93 2.83
C ASP A 143 1.09 2.52 4.13
N LEU A 144 1.58 3.70 4.53
CA LEU A 144 1.10 4.40 5.73
C LEU A 144 -0.40 4.74 5.62
N THR A 145 -0.86 5.12 4.43
CA THR A 145 -2.28 5.39 4.17
C THR A 145 -3.13 4.16 4.40
N HIS A 146 -2.68 2.99 3.91
CA HIS A 146 -3.43 1.75 4.06
C HIS A 146 -3.32 1.13 5.45
N ILE A 147 -2.20 1.31 6.16
CA ILE A 147 -2.13 1.00 7.59
C ILE A 147 -3.16 1.83 8.37
N ALA A 148 -3.22 3.14 8.13
CA ALA A 148 -4.20 4.03 8.76
C ALA A 148 -5.64 3.63 8.39
N GLN A 149 -5.90 3.24 7.15
CA GLN A 149 -7.19 2.73 6.70
C GLN A 149 -7.58 1.46 7.48
N ILE A 150 -6.68 0.47 7.57
CA ILE A 150 -6.93 -0.79 8.28
C ILE A 150 -7.30 -0.53 9.75
N VAL A 151 -6.50 0.27 10.48
CA VAL A 151 -6.77 0.53 11.90
C VAL A 151 -8.07 1.32 12.10
N ARG A 152 -8.42 2.22 11.19
CA ARG A 152 -9.68 2.96 11.22
C ARG A 152 -10.88 2.03 10.99
N VAL A 153 -10.80 1.19 9.97
CA VAL A 153 -11.83 0.20 9.64
C VAL A 153 -12.05 -0.76 10.81
N MET A 154 -10.98 -1.24 11.43
CA MET A 154 -11.06 -2.10 12.62
C MET A 154 -11.74 -1.39 13.80
N ALA A 155 -11.48 -0.10 13.99
CA ALA A 155 -12.11 0.67 15.06
C ALA A 155 -13.64 0.74 14.93
N GLU A 156 -14.19 0.65 13.71
CA GLU A 156 -15.64 0.61 13.48
C GLU A 156 -16.32 -0.57 14.18
N ARG A 157 -15.60 -1.68 14.40
CA ARG A 157 -16.11 -2.87 15.08
C ARG A 157 -16.78 -2.55 16.42
N TYR A 158 -16.26 -1.56 17.14
CA TYR A 158 -16.76 -1.17 18.45
C TYR A 158 -17.28 0.27 18.53
N ARG A 159 -17.57 0.89 17.38
CA ARG A 159 -18.07 2.28 17.32
C ARG A 159 -19.20 2.57 18.28
N THR A 160 -20.16 1.64 18.42
CA THR A 160 -21.32 1.78 19.30
C THR A 160 -20.97 1.39 20.73
N ASP A 161 -20.15 0.34 20.89
CA ASP A 161 -19.85 -0.25 22.21
C ASP A 161 -18.96 0.64 23.07
N VAL A 162 -18.18 1.54 22.48
CA VAL A 162 -17.39 2.53 23.23
C VAL A 162 -18.26 3.57 23.95
N GLY A 163 -19.55 3.66 23.61
CA GLY A 163 -20.48 4.58 24.26
C GLY A 163 -20.00 6.04 24.26
N PRO A 164 -20.07 6.77 25.39
CA PRO A 164 -19.67 8.18 25.47
C PRO A 164 -18.18 8.41 25.28
N TRP A 165 -17.33 7.38 25.44
CA TRP A 165 -15.88 7.49 25.20
C TRP A 165 -15.53 7.84 23.75
N LYS A 166 -16.48 7.67 22.81
CA LYS A 166 -16.31 8.04 21.41
C LYS A 166 -15.81 9.48 21.23
N GLU A 167 -16.21 10.41 22.10
CA GLU A 167 -15.78 11.82 22.03
C GLU A 167 -14.25 11.99 22.13
N TYR A 168 -13.57 11.07 22.82
CA TYR A 168 -12.11 11.09 23.01
C TYR A 168 -11.34 10.23 22.01
N LEU A 169 -12.04 9.47 21.16
CA LEU A 169 -11.44 8.53 20.20
C LEU A 169 -11.41 9.15 18.81
N GLY A 170 -10.39 9.96 18.52
CA GLY A 170 -10.26 10.67 17.24
C GLY A 170 -10.39 9.80 16.00
N ILE A 171 -10.02 8.52 16.09
CA ILE A 171 -10.18 7.56 14.98
C ILE A 171 -11.65 7.31 14.58
N LEU A 172 -12.59 7.52 15.49
CA LEU A 172 -14.03 7.39 15.28
C LEU A 172 -14.73 8.72 14.96
N ASN A 173 -14.01 9.83 14.96
CA ASN A 173 -14.56 11.19 14.86
C ASN A 173 -14.10 11.87 13.55
N LYS A 174 -14.30 11.22 12.40
CA LYS A 174 -14.08 11.82 11.08
C LYS A 174 -15.37 12.30 10.48
#